data_4eef10b46bb04b8f93804e9a40ced3f0
#
_entry.id   4eef10b46bb04b8f93804e9a40ced3f0
#
_cell.length_a   1.000
_cell.length_b   1.000
_cell.length_c   1.000
_cell.angle_alpha   90.00
_cell.angle_beta   90.00
_cell.angle_gamma   90.00
#
_symmetry.space_group_name_H-M   'P 1'
#
loop_
_entity.id
_entity.type
_entity.pdbx_description
1 polymer ?
#
loop_
_entity_poly.entity_id
_entity_poly.type
_entity_poly.pdbx_seq_one_letter_code
_entity_poly.pdbx_strand_id
1 'polypeptide(L)'
;SKQLTQKRREFLAEKIKEKAETFEVVLVHPSEIDGKNHDGINLNTLEAIKTAEIINKINKGFVKIKVIVDCPSPSIEKWKDELKTKINNLSNLEIHCEHKADVNHVSVSAASVLAKCTREIEMLKLKEKYGSEIGSGYCSDPKTKKFLEEHSVEHKESGLFRQTWKTWKVACEKTMQKKLKDF
;
A
#
# COMPACT_ATOMS: atom_id res chain seq x y z
N SER A 1 7.14 -6.47 11.89
CA SER A 1 6.82 -5.02 12.02
C SER A 1 5.47 -4.73 12.71
N LYS A 2 4.47 -5.62 12.66
CA LYS A 2 3.15 -5.45 13.33
C LYS A 2 3.23 -5.35 14.87
N GLN A 3 4.28 -5.87 15.49
CA GLN A 3 4.50 -5.86 16.95
C GLN A 3 5.17 -4.58 17.46
N LEU A 4 5.59 -3.68 16.58
CA LEU A 4 6.28 -2.45 16.96
C LEU A 4 5.30 -1.32 17.26
N THR A 5 5.58 -0.53 18.30
CA THR A 5 4.88 0.73 18.53
C THR A 5 5.23 1.77 17.46
N GLN A 6 4.41 2.80 17.28
CA GLN A 6 4.68 3.88 16.33
C GLN A 6 6.05 4.52 16.57
N LYS A 7 6.32 4.98 17.80
CA LYS A 7 7.62 5.58 18.16
C LYS A 7 8.81 4.68 17.83
N ARG A 8 8.67 3.36 18.06
CA ARG A 8 9.75 2.43 17.75
C ARG A 8 9.94 2.27 16.24
N ARG A 9 8.86 2.28 15.44
CA ARG A 9 8.94 2.26 13.97
C ARG A 9 9.62 3.50 13.44
N GLU A 10 9.26 4.70 13.91
CA GLU A 10 9.88 5.97 13.51
C GLU A 10 11.39 5.96 13.79
N PHE A 11 11.79 5.58 15.00
CA PHE A 11 13.22 5.44 15.34
C PHE A 11 13.94 4.45 14.42
N LEU A 12 13.34 3.29 14.15
CA LEU A 12 13.92 2.29 13.27
C LEU A 12 13.98 2.77 11.82
N ALA A 13 12.97 3.49 11.36
CA ALA A 13 12.95 4.04 10.00
C ALA A 13 14.14 4.99 9.76
N GLU A 14 14.45 5.86 10.71
CA GLU A 14 15.63 6.74 10.61
C GLU A 14 16.93 5.92 10.58
N LYS A 15 17.05 4.92 11.46
CA LYS A 15 18.23 4.03 11.46
C LYS A 15 18.38 3.21 10.18
N ILE A 16 17.27 2.78 9.57
CA ILE A 16 17.29 2.07 8.29
C ILE A 16 17.78 3.01 7.18
N LYS A 17 17.26 4.24 7.12
CA LYS A 17 17.67 5.23 6.12
C LYS A 17 19.14 5.61 6.23
N GLU A 18 19.67 5.71 7.46
CA GLU A 18 21.10 5.98 7.72
C GLU A 18 22.02 4.83 7.24
N LYS A 19 21.55 3.57 7.36
CA LYS A 19 22.38 2.39 7.11
C LYS A 19 22.19 1.74 5.75
N ALA A 20 21.05 1.99 5.10
CA ALA A 20 20.77 1.45 3.77
C ALA A 20 21.61 2.18 2.73
N GLU A 21 22.29 1.42 1.88
CA GLU A 21 23.03 1.97 0.74
C GLU A 21 22.07 2.74 -0.21
N THR A 22 20.87 2.21 -0.38
CA THR A 22 19.78 2.87 -1.11
C THR A 22 18.43 2.34 -0.62
N PHE A 23 17.41 3.16 -0.78
CA PHE A 23 16.02 2.73 -0.58
C PHE A 23 15.10 3.53 -1.49
N GLU A 24 13.96 2.96 -1.82
CA GLU A 24 12.90 3.61 -2.58
C GLU A 24 11.55 3.30 -1.95
N VAL A 25 10.66 4.27 -1.94
CA VAL A 25 9.28 4.11 -1.46
C VAL A 25 8.35 4.67 -2.51
N VAL A 26 7.40 3.86 -2.96
CA VAL A 26 6.37 4.26 -3.92
C VAL A 26 5.03 4.39 -3.19
N LEU A 27 4.40 5.54 -3.35
CA LEU A 27 3.04 5.81 -2.87
C LEU A 27 2.04 5.46 -3.97
N VAL A 28 0.98 4.76 -3.57
CA VAL A 28 -0.15 4.43 -4.46
C VAL A 28 -1.41 5.05 -3.86
N HIS A 29 -1.94 6.06 -4.52
CA HIS A 29 -3.14 6.76 -4.09
C HIS A 29 -4.43 5.98 -4.43
N PRO A 30 -5.54 6.22 -3.69
CA PRO A 30 -6.82 5.57 -3.96
C PRO A 30 -7.30 5.73 -5.41
N SER A 31 -7.12 6.92 -5.99
CA SER A 31 -7.50 7.21 -7.39
C SER A 31 -6.71 6.37 -8.39
N GLU A 32 -5.42 6.11 -8.14
CA GLU A 32 -4.62 5.21 -8.99
C GLU A 32 -5.11 3.76 -8.88
N ILE A 33 -5.43 3.31 -7.66
CA ILE A 33 -5.97 1.95 -7.44
C ILE A 33 -7.30 1.78 -8.18
N ASP A 34 -8.18 2.76 -8.08
CA ASP A 34 -9.49 2.72 -8.74
C ASP A 34 -9.33 2.78 -10.27
N GLY A 35 -8.49 3.68 -10.79
CA GLY A 35 -8.19 3.76 -12.22
C GLY A 35 -7.65 2.45 -12.78
N LYS A 36 -6.68 1.85 -12.10
CA LYS A 36 -6.13 0.55 -12.51
C LYS A 36 -7.15 -0.59 -12.42
N ASN A 37 -8.02 -0.56 -11.42
CA ASN A 37 -9.09 -1.54 -11.32
C ASN A 37 -10.11 -1.41 -12.46
N HIS A 38 -10.44 -0.18 -12.89
CA HIS A 38 -11.26 0.07 -14.08
C HIS A 38 -10.62 -0.43 -15.37
N ASP A 39 -9.29 -0.36 -15.46
CA ASP A 39 -8.50 -0.94 -16.58
C ASP A 39 -8.41 -2.48 -16.51
N GLY A 40 -9.08 -3.13 -15.57
CA GLY A 40 -9.04 -4.58 -15.36
C GLY A 40 -7.80 -5.08 -14.62
N ILE A 41 -6.98 -4.18 -14.09
CA ILE A 41 -5.77 -4.51 -13.30
C ILE A 41 -6.17 -4.67 -11.84
N ASN A 42 -6.06 -5.90 -11.31
CA ASN A 42 -6.33 -6.17 -9.92
C ASN A 42 -5.20 -5.69 -8.99
N LEU A 43 -5.45 -5.68 -7.68
CA LEU A 43 -4.50 -5.16 -6.69
C LEU A 43 -3.17 -5.93 -6.69
N ASN A 44 -3.19 -7.26 -6.83
CA ASN A 44 -1.95 -8.06 -6.85
C ASN A 44 -1.08 -7.72 -8.07
N THR A 45 -1.69 -7.51 -9.24
CA THR A 45 -1.01 -7.05 -10.45
C THR A 45 -0.45 -5.63 -10.27
N LEU A 46 -1.21 -4.73 -9.65
CA LEU A 46 -0.73 -3.38 -9.34
C LEU A 46 0.47 -3.42 -8.39
N GLU A 47 0.44 -4.29 -7.38
CA GLU A 47 1.57 -4.49 -6.47
C GLU A 47 2.80 -5.04 -7.20
N ALA A 48 2.64 -5.95 -8.18
CA ALA A 48 3.75 -6.41 -9.03
C ALA A 48 4.34 -5.26 -9.88
N ILE A 49 3.50 -4.39 -10.45
CA ILE A 49 3.93 -3.21 -11.21
C ILE A 49 4.76 -2.28 -10.31
N LYS A 50 4.26 -1.96 -9.12
CA LYS A 50 4.96 -1.06 -8.17
C LYS A 50 6.24 -1.66 -7.60
N THR A 51 6.25 -2.96 -7.37
CA THR A 51 7.47 -3.70 -6.97
C THR A 51 8.52 -3.64 -8.08
N ALA A 52 8.13 -3.87 -9.33
CA ALA A 52 9.03 -3.75 -10.47
C ALA A 52 9.55 -2.31 -10.64
N GLU A 53 8.71 -1.29 -10.42
CA GLU A 53 9.11 0.12 -10.45
C GLU A 53 10.24 0.39 -9.45
N ILE A 54 10.12 -0.10 -8.21
CA ILE A 54 11.17 0.02 -7.18
C ILE A 54 12.45 -0.70 -7.62
N ILE A 55 12.32 -1.95 -8.09
CA ILE A 55 13.46 -2.73 -8.56
C ILE A 55 14.19 -2.03 -9.71
N ASN A 56 13.46 -1.51 -10.69
CA ASN A 56 14.02 -0.81 -11.86
C ASN A 56 14.74 0.50 -11.45
N LYS A 57 14.25 1.20 -10.43
CA LYS A 57 14.92 2.40 -9.90
C LYS A 57 16.23 2.07 -9.19
N ILE A 58 16.26 0.98 -8.42
CA ILE A 58 17.43 0.58 -7.61
C ILE A 58 18.45 -0.17 -8.47
N ASN A 59 18.01 -1.03 -9.40
CA ASN A 59 18.90 -1.87 -10.21
C ASN A 59 19.66 -1.05 -11.26
N LYS A 60 20.95 -0.84 -11.05
CA LYS A 60 21.83 -0.18 -12.01
C LYS A 60 22.54 -1.16 -12.97
N GLY A 61 22.32 -2.46 -12.82
CA GLY A 61 22.83 -3.50 -13.72
C GLY A 61 24.29 -3.92 -13.51
N PHE A 62 25.02 -3.32 -12.58
CA PHE A 62 26.46 -3.54 -12.44
C PHE A 62 26.84 -4.64 -11.44
N VAL A 63 25.98 -4.95 -10.49
CA VAL A 63 26.26 -5.92 -9.42
C VAL A 63 25.10 -6.94 -9.34
N LYS A 64 25.40 -8.15 -8.87
CA LYS A 64 24.36 -9.14 -8.56
C LYS A 64 23.56 -8.69 -7.37
N ILE A 65 22.24 -8.69 -7.50
CA ILE A 65 21.30 -8.28 -6.45
C ILE A 65 20.39 -9.45 -6.13
N LYS A 66 20.31 -9.82 -4.85
CA LYS A 66 19.29 -10.73 -4.34
C LYS A 66 18.06 -9.92 -3.93
N VAL A 67 16.96 -10.12 -4.64
CA VAL A 67 15.66 -9.50 -4.39
C VAL A 67 14.78 -10.46 -3.61
N ILE A 68 14.30 -10.05 -2.44
CA ILE A 68 13.39 -10.83 -1.60
C ILE A 68 12.09 -10.05 -1.46
N VAL A 69 10.97 -10.67 -1.80
CA VAL A 69 9.65 -10.01 -1.82
C VAL A 69 8.65 -10.79 -0.96
N ASP A 70 7.95 -10.07 -0.07
CA ASP A 70 6.76 -10.59 0.61
C ASP A 70 5.61 -10.63 -0.39
N CYS A 71 5.24 -11.86 -0.82
CA CYS A 71 4.29 -12.06 -1.91
C CYS A 71 2.85 -11.85 -1.42
N PRO A 72 2.07 -10.96 -2.06
CA PRO A 72 0.68 -10.72 -1.68
C PRO A 72 -0.31 -11.74 -2.25
N SER A 73 0.11 -12.49 -3.29
CA SER A 73 -0.75 -13.39 -4.02
C SER A 73 -0.72 -14.81 -3.44
N PRO A 74 -1.85 -15.53 -3.39
CA PRO A 74 -1.86 -16.96 -3.04
C PRO A 74 -0.98 -17.82 -3.95
N SER A 75 -0.81 -17.45 -5.23
CA SER A 75 0.04 -18.14 -6.19
C SER A 75 1.36 -17.42 -6.36
N ILE A 76 2.38 -17.84 -5.60
CA ILE A 76 3.71 -17.23 -5.58
C ILE A 76 4.35 -17.25 -6.98
N GLU A 77 4.38 -18.41 -7.65
CA GLU A 77 5.08 -18.55 -8.94
C GLU A 77 4.42 -17.70 -10.03
N LYS A 78 3.08 -17.71 -10.14
CA LYS A 78 2.37 -16.85 -11.11
C LYS A 78 2.65 -15.37 -10.88
N TRP A 79 2.62 -14.93 -9.62
CA TRP A 79 2.89 -13.55 -9.28
C TRP A 79 4.34 -13.15 -9.53
N LYS A 80 5.29 -14.04 -9.23
CA LYS A 80 6.71 -13.85 -9.51
C LYS A 80 6.99 -13.76 -11.02
N ASP A 81 6.36 -14.59 -11.83
CA ASP A 81 6.49 -14.52 -13.28
C ASP A 81 5.89 -13.21 -13.82
N GLU A 82 4.74 -12.79 -13.31
CA GLU A 82 4.14 -11.50 -13.63
C GLU A 82 5.08 -10.34 -13.25
N LEU A 83 5.67 -10.36 -12.05
CA LEU A 83 6.65 -9.37 -11.61
C LEU A 83 7.83 -9.29 -12.58
N LYS A 84 8.41 -10.44 -12.97
CA LYS A 84 9.55 -10.50 -13.91
C LYS A 84 9.26 -9.84 -15.25
N THR A 85 8.03 -9.95 -15.78
CA THR A 85 7.66 -9.32 -17.07
C THR A 85 7.72 -7.80 -17.04
N LYS A 86 7.78 -7.19 -15.87
CA LYS A 86 7.77 -5.72 -15.66
C LYS A 86 9.14 -5.16 -15.27
N ILE A 87 10.14 -6.03 -15.12
CA ILE A 87 11.52 -5.65 -14.77
C ILE A 87 12.34 -5.49 -16.06
N ASN A 88 13.00 -4.34 -16.19
CA ASN A 88 13.76 -3.99 -17.40
C ASN A 88 15.01 -4.85 -17.61
N ASN A 89 15.71 -5.19 -16.52
CA ASN A 89 16.93 -6.00 -16.56
C ASN A 89 16.92 -7.06 -15.48
N LEU A 90 16.86 -8.32 -15.89
CA LEU A 90 16.85 -9.50 -15.01
C LEU A 90 18.23 -10.15 -14.88
N SER A 91 19.19 -9.81 -15.73
CA SER A 91 20.44 -10.56 -15.90
C SER A 91 21.31 -10.65 -14.65
N ASN A 92 21.19 -9.64 -13.76
CA ASN A 92 21.95 -9.56 -12.51
C ASN A 92 21.08 -9.76 -11.26
N LEU A 93 19.80 -10.19 -11.42
CA LEU A 93 18.85 -10.34 -10.33
C LEU A 93 18.62 -11.81 -9.98
N GLU A 94 18.61 -12.11 -8.69
CA GLU A 94 18.13 -13.35 -8.11
C GLU A 94 16.86 -13.05 -7.32
N ILE A 95 15.68 -13.42 -7.87
CA ILE A 95 14.38 -13.02 -7.31
C ILE A 95 13.76 -14.17 -6.52
N HIS A 96 13.51 -13.93 -5.24
CA HIS A 96 12.82 -14.81 -4.31
C HIS A 96 11.53 -14.16 -3.84
N CYS A 97 10.41 -14.86 -4.00
CA CYS A 97 9.11 -14.46 -3.50
C CYS A 97 8.62 -15.52 -2.50
N GLU A 98 8.17 -15.10 -1.33
CA GLU A 98 7.61 -15.98 -0.32
C GLU A 98 6.55 -15.27 0.51
N HIS A 99 5.70 -16.01 1.19
CA HIS A 99 4.76 -15.43 2.14
C HIS A 99 5.45 -15.15 3.48
N LYS A 100 5.08 -14.03 4.10
CA LYS A 100 5.64 -13.58 5.39
C LYS A 100 7.17 -13.39 5.36
N ALA A 101 7.71 -12.97 4.23
CA ALA A 101 9.12 -12.69 4.06
C ALA A 101 9.63 -11.65 5.09
N ASP A 102 8.76 -10.76 5.58
CA ASP A 102 9.07 -9.78 6.64
C ASP A 102 9.38 -10.41 8.01
N VAL A 103 9.04 -11.68 8.21
CA VAL A 103 9.39 -12.45 9.41
C VAL A 103 10.75 -13.12 9.26
N ASN A 104 11.05 -13.61 8.06
CA ASN A 104 12.22 -14.43 7.79
C ASN A 104 13.46 -13.62 7.37
N HIS A 105 13.26 -12.42 6.81
CA HIS A 105 14.33 -11.62 6.23
C HIS A 105 14.38 -10.20 6.80
N VAL A 106 15.52 -9.82 7.33
CA VAL A 106 15.76 -8.50 7.95
C VAL A 106 15.54 -7.37 6.94
N SER A 107 15.99 -7.52 5.69
CA SER A 107 15.81 -6.53 4.63
C SER A 107 14.32 -6.27 4.32
N VAL A 108 13.50 -7.33 4.26
CA VAL A 108 12.04 -7.22 4.03
C VAL A 108 11.35 -6.62 5.25
N SER A 109 11.79 -7.00 6.47
CA SER A 109 11.29 -6.37 7.70
C SER A 109 11.61 -4.87 7.73
N ALA A 110 12.81 -4.46 7.32
CA ALA A 110 13.20 -3.06 7.20
C ALA A 110 12.34 -2.30 6.17
N ALA A 111 12.14 -2.86 4.98
CA ALA A 111 11.26 -2.30 3.96
C ALA A 111 9.82 -2.13 4.49
N SER A 112 9.30 -3.13 5.22
CA SER A 112 7.99 -3.06 5.86
C SER A 112 7.89 -1.96 6.93
N VAL A 113 8.97 -1.66 7.66
CA VAL A 113 9.02 -0.52 8.60
C VAL A 113 8.94 0.80 7.85
N LEU A 114 9.73 0.99 6.79
CA LEU A 114 9.71 2.21 5.97
C LEU A 114 8.32 2.45 5.35
N ALA A 115 7.73 1.42 4.75
CA ALA A 115 6.40 1.51 4.14
C ALA A 115 5.31 1.91 5.16
N LYS A 116 5.35 1.34 6.38
CA LYS A 116 4.38 1.68 7.45
C LYS A 116 4.59 3.08 7.99
N CYS A 117 5.83 3.53 8.18
CA CYS A 117 6.09 4.90 8.60
C CYS A 117 5.61 5.90 7.54
N THR A 118 5.86 5.64 6.27
CA THR A 118 5.37 6.49 5.18
C THR A 118 3.84 6.55 5.17
N ARG A 119 3.17 5.41 5.32
CA ARG A 119 1.71 5.37 5.42
C ARG A 119 1.18 6.16 6.63
N GLU A 120 1.84 6.07 7.78
CA GLU A 120 1.47 6.82 9.00
C GLU A 120 1.60 8.32 8.79
N ILE A 121 2.66 8.78 8.12
CA ILE A 121 2.84 10.19 7.74
C ILE A 121 1.70 10.67 6.82
N GLU A 122 1.36 9.88 5.79
CA GLU A 122 0.25 10.24 4.90
C GLU A 122 -1.10 10.28 5.66
N MET A 123 -1.32 9.35 6.59
CA MET A 123 -2.52 9.37 7.43
C MET A 123 -2.57 10.60 8.37
N LEU A 124 -1.43 11.10 8.85
CA LEU A 124 -1.39 12.36 9.62
C LEU A 124 -1.81 13.56 8.76
N LYS A 125 -1.28 13.67 7.53
CA LYS A 125 -1.70 14.72 6.58
C LYS A 125 -3.21 14.66 6.29
N LEU A 126 -3.76 13.44 6.14
CA LEU A 126 -5.20 13.28 5.94
C LEU A 126 -6.00 13.71 7.18
N LYS A 127 -5.52 13.42 8.39
CA LYS A 127 -6.15 13.87 9.64
C LYS A 127 -6.10 15.39 9.80
N GLU A 128 -5.02 16.03 9.41
CA GLU A 128 -4.92 17.50 9.38
C GLU A 128 -5.94 18.11 8.40
N LYS A 129 -6.14 17.48 7.25
CA LYS A 129 -7.06 18.00 6.22
C LYS A 129 -8.53 17.69 6.49
N TYR A 130 -8.86 16.50 6.98
CA TYR A 130 -10.22 15.97 7.10
C TYR A 130 -10.69 15.73 8.54
N GLY A 131 -9.85 16.01 9.52
CA GLY A 131 -10.14 15.80 10.94
C GLY A 131 -9.73 14.40 11.45
N SER A 132 -9.62 14.29 12.77
CA SER A 132 -9.20 13.05 13.45
C SER A 132 -10.21 11.90 13.31
N GLU A 133 -11.45 12.22 12.95
CA GLU A 133 -12.56 11.27 12.79
C GLU A 133 -12.37 10.32 11.60
N ILE A 134 -11.46 10.65 10.67
CA ILE A 134 -11.05 9.73 9.58
C ILE A 134 -10.49 8.41 10.11
N GLY A 135 -10.03 8.37 11.38
CA GLY A 135 -9.50 7.18 12.04
C GLY A 135 -8.14 6.74 11.50
N SER A 136 -7.93 5.44 11.44
CA SER A 136 -6.66 4.83 10.98
C SER A 136 -6.61 4.54 9.47
N GLY A 137 -7.72 4.71 8.76
CA GLY A 137 -7.87 4.36 7.34
C GLY A 137 -7.99 2.86 7.07
N TYR A 138 -8.05 2.01 8.09
CA TYR A 138 -8.33 0.57 7.93
C TYR A 138 -9.83 0.29 7.99
N CYS A 139 -10.32 -0.60 7.13
CA CYS A 139 -11.73 -1.01 7.11
C CYS A 139 -12.19 -1.71 8.41
N SER A 140 -11.26 -2.17 9.25
CA SER A 140 -11.56 -2.74 10.57
C SER A 140 -11.77 -1.69 11.66
N ASP A 141 -11.31 -0.45 11.44
CA ASP A 141 -11.41 0.63 12.40
C ASP A 141 -12.84 1.21 12.45
N PRO A 142 -13.52 1.20 13.61
CA PRO A 142 -14.86 1.76 13.75
C PRO A 142 -14.94 3.26 13.38
N LYS A 143 -13.92 4.07 13.70
CA LYS A 143 -13.87 5.49 13.32
C LYS A 143 -13.83 5.65 11.82
N THR A 144 -12.95 4.90 11.14
CA THR A 144 -12.87 4.93 9.67
C THR A 144 -14.18 4.49 9.02
N LYS A 145 -14.86 3.47 9.56
CA LYS A 145 -16.18 3.05 9.04
C LYS A 145 -17.22 4.15 9.19
N LYS A 146 -17.30 4.76 10.37
CA LYS A 146 -18.23 5.86 10.66
C LYS A 146 -17.96 7.05 9.75
N PHE A 147 -16.71 7.48 9.64
CA PHE A 147 -16.32 8.57 8.74
C PHE A 147 -16.71 8.27 7.28
N LEU A 148 -16.46 7.05 6.82
CA LEU A 148 -16.85 6.64 5.47
C LEU A 148 -18.38 6.71 5.27
N GLU A 149 -19.18 6.25 6.24
CA GLU A 149 -20.65 6.30 6.17
C GLU A 149 -21.21 7.74 6.19
N GLU A 150 -20.57 8.65 6.92
CA GLU A 150 -21.02 10.04 7.04
C GLU A 150 -20.57 10.93 5.87
N HIS A 151 -19.36 10.67 5.32
CA HIS A 151 -18.70 11.56 4.37
C HIS A 151 -18.46 10.97 2.96
N SER A 152 -18.92 9.74 2.69
CA SER A 152 -18.69 9.08 1.38
C SER A 152 -19.22 9.87 0.18
N VAL A 153 -20.33 10.55 0.33
CA VAL A 153 -20.94 11.36 -0.74
C VAL A 153 -20.25 12.71 -0.87
N GLU A 154 -19.99 13.38 0.26
CA GLU A 154 -19.36 14.70 0.30
C GLU A 154 -17.97 14.68 -0.33
N HIS A 155 -17.17 13.67 0.01
CA HIS A 155 -15.78 13.57 -0.45
C HIS A 155 -15.59 12.59 -1.62
N LYS A 156 -16.65 12.32 -2.39
CA LYS A 156 -16.60 11.39 -3.51
C LYS A 156 -15.48 11.74 -4.50
N GLU A 157 -15.40 13.00 -4.90
CA GLU A 157 -14.45 13.47 -5.92
C GLU A 157 -13.07 13.87 -5.34
N SER A 158 -12.87 13.69 -4.03
CA SER A 158 -11.63 14.14 -3.35
C SER A 158 -10.42 13.22 -3.57
N GLY A 159 -10.61 12.03 -4.13
CA GLY A 159 -9.59 10.99 -4.23
C GLY A 159 -9.21 10.32 -2.90
N LEU A 160 -9.99 10.57 -1.84
CA LEU A 160 -9.74 10.05 -0.49
C LEU A 160 -10.07 8.57 -0.38
N PHE A 161 -11.11 8.12 -1.07
CA PHE A 161 -11.67 6.78 -0.93
C PHE A 161 -11.36 5.90 -2.14
N ARG A 162 -11.19 4.59 -1.87
CA ARG A 162 -11.13 3.55 -2.89
C ARG A 162 -12.55 3.19 -3.29
N GLN A 163 -13.08 3.82 -4.33
CA GLN A 163 -14.48 3.72 -4.73
C GLN A 163 -14.84 2.37 -5.37
N THR A 164 -13.86 1.65 -5.89
CA THR A 164 -14.07 0.30 -6.40
C THR A 164 -14.29 -0.76 -5.30
N TRP A 165 -13.98 -0.42 -4.05
CA TRP A 165 -14.11 -1.37 -2.93
C TRP A 165 -15.55 -1.49 -2.42
N LYS A 166 -15.92 -2.72 -2.04
CA LYS A 166 -17.26 -3.03 -1.50
C LYS A 166 -17.63 -2.16 -0.31
N THR A 167 -16.68 -1.86 0.59
CA THR A 167 -16.92 -1.03 1.79
C THR A 167 -17.40 0.36 1.44
N TRP A 168 -16.82 1.00 0.42
CA TRP A 168 -17.27 2.30 -0.05
C TRP A 168 -18.64 2.23 -0.71
N LYS A 169 -18.87 1.24 -1.60
CA LYS A 169 -20.15 1.05 -2.28
C LYS A 169 -21.30 0.90 -1.29
N VAL A 170 -21.12 0.04 -0.27
CA VAL A 170 -22.12 -0.16 0.80
C VAL A 170 -22.34 1.11 1.63
N ALA A 171 -21.30 1.87 1.93
CA ALA A 171 -21.43 3.13 2.68
C ALA A 171 -22.24 4.17 1.88
N CYS A 172 -21.95 4.33 0.59
CA CYS A 172 -22.71 5.23 -0.30
C CYS A 172 -24.19 4.84 -0.40
N GLU A 173 -24.50 3.56 -0.59
CA GLU A 173 -25.86 3.05 -0.65
C GLU A 173 -26.64 3.38 0.62
N LYS A 174 -26.06 3.12 1.80
CA LYS A 174 -26.67 3.46 3.10
C LYS A 174 -26.94 4.96 3.25
N THR A 175 -25.99 5.81 2.84
CA THR A 175 -26.12 7.26 2.94
C THR A 175 -27.21 7.78 2.02
N MET A 176 -27.33 7.24 0.80
CA MET A 176 -28.39 7.60 -0.13
C MET A 176 -29.77 7.15 0.39
N GLN A 177 -29.87 5.95 0.97
CA GLN A 177 -31.14 5.46 1.55
C GLN A 177 -31.60 6.29 2.75
N LYS A 178 -30.68 6.77 3.61
CA LYS A 178 -31.03 7.68 4.71
C LYS A 178 -31.63 8.98 4.19
N LYS A 179 -30.99 9.62 3.21
CA LYS A 179 -31.48 10.87 2.61
C LYS A 179 -32.88 10.73 1.98
N LEU A 180 -33.20 9.56 1.44
CA LEU A 180 -34.54 9.30 0.87
C LEU A 180 -35.64 9.09 1.95
N LYS A 181 -35.27 8.72 3.18
CA LYS A 181 -36.22 8.56 4.28
C LYS A 181 -36.49 9.84 5.06
N ASP A 182 -35.64 10.84 4.87
CA ASP A 182 -35.78 12.16 5.50
C ASP A 182 -36.62 13.14 4.63
N PHE A 183 -37.14 12.65 3.50
CA PHE A 183 -38.16 13.27 2.65
C PHE A 183 -39.51 12.62 2.85
#